data_726b6066d848843ec09dc88b40571302
#
_entry.id   726b6066d848843ec09dc88b40571302
#
_cell.length_a   1.000
_cell.length_b   1.000
_cell.length_c   1.000
_cell.angle_alpha   90.00
_cell.angle_beta   90.00
_cell.angle_gamma   90.00
#
_symmetry.space_group_name_H-M   'P 1'
#
loop_
_entity.id
_entity.type
_entity.pdbx_description
1 polymer ?
#
loop_
_entity_poly.entity_id
_entity_poly.type
_entity_poly.pdbx_seq_one_letter_code
_entity_poly.pdbx_strand_id
1 'polypeptide(L)'
;MGMIIQTVGQCYQWDGQEGFEIKRLDYTADRNRKKRRVAYFPTVAPTGDRFTREQIRPLQIIIAPILAKHCTKFELCGSYRRGKETVRDMDYVCLATPERFRQIRSGLQNFGVVFHRGADNIMSGTLQGVPVDFFRAGAESYTSILIWRTGSRNHNIHCAIAARKQGMKIKRAGIETPSGIIHPTTEHHFYEILGIPYIPPENRDMEV
;
A
#
# COMPACT_ATOMS: atom_id res chain seq x y z
N MET A 1 16.95 4.50 21.83
CA MET A 1 17.24 3.05 21.76
C MET A 1 16.89 2.62 20.35
N GLY A 2 17.89 2.38 19.50
CA GLY A 2 17.67 2.09 18.08
C GLY A 2 17.07 0.69 17.86
N MET A 3 16.20 0.55 16.85
CA MET A 3 15.60 -0.72 16.46
C MET A 3 16.52 -1.42 15.44
N ILE A 4 16.83 -2.69 15.65
CA ILE A 4 17.58 -3.51 14.69
C ILE A 4 16.58 -4.32 13.86
N ILE A 5 16.59 -4.09 12.54
CA ILE A 5 15.79 -4.86 11.59
C ILE A 5 16.72 -5.88 10.92
N GLN A 6 16.46 -7.16 11.10
CA GLN A 6 17.23 -8.23 10.50
C GLN A 6 16.44 -8.87 9.35
N THR A 7 16.99 -8.79 8.15
CA THR A 7 16.53 -9.56 6.98
C THR A 7 17.43 -10.79 6.78
N VAL A 8 17.03 -11.74 5.95
CA VAL A 8 17.87 -12.88 5.61
C VAL A 8 19.16 -12.36 4.95
N GLY A 9 20.26 -12.38 5.73
CA GLY A 9 21.60 -11.96 5.31
C GLY A 9 21.93 -10.47 5.46
N GLN A 10 21.05 -9.64 6.04
CA GLN A 10 21.33 -8.21 6.27
C GLN A 10 20.71 -7.71 7.57
N CYS A 11 21.46 -6.90 8.32
CA CYS A 11 20.97 -6.20 9.50
C CYS A 11 20.94 -4.69 9.23
N TYR A 12 19.89 -4.03 9.69
CA TYR A 12 19.71 -2.58 9.59
C TYR A 12 19.46 -2.00 10.98
N GLN A 13 20.03 -0.86 11.28
CA GLN A 13 19.81 -0.11 12.52
C GLN A 13 19.03 1.17 12.20
N TRP A 14 17.98 1.42 12.99
CA TRP A 14 17.20 2.65 12.94
C TRP A 14 17.43 3.46 14.24
N ASP A 15 17.71 4.74 14.12
CA ASP A 15 18.04 5.63 15.23
C ASP A 15 16.86 6.41 15.82
N GLY A 16 15.68 6.29 15.20
CA GLY A 16 14.46 6.94 15.71
C GLY A 16 14.19 8.35 15.19
N GLN A 17 15.03 8.89 14.28
CA GLN A 17 14.86 10.25 13.75
C GLN A 17 14.21 10.28 12.36
N GLU A 18 13.65 11.44 11.96
CA GLU A 18 13.09 11.66 10.64
C GLU A 18 14.21 11.78 9.60
N GLY A 19 14.23 10.86 8.66
CA GLY A 19 15.23 10.78 7.61
C GLY A 19 15.95 9.44 7.66
N PHE A 20 15.48 8.49 6.82
CA PHE A 20 16.00 7.14 6.84
C PHE A 20 17.40 7.04 6.25
N GLU A 21 18.43 6.96 7.08
CA GLU A 21 19.69 6.37 6.69
C GLU A 21 19.69 4.90 7.12
N ILE A 22 19.46 3.99 6.17
CA ILE A 22 19.59 2.55 6.42
C ILE A 22 21.07 2.22 6.38
N LYS A 23 21.70 2.13 7.54
CA LYS A 23 23.09 1.65 7.64
C LYS A 23 23.11 0.12 7.54
N ARG A 24 23.81 -0.37 6.54
CA ARG A 24 24.10 -1.80 6.39
C ARG A 24 25.07 -2.21 7.50
N LEU A 25 24.66 -3.10 8.39
CA LEU A 25 25.56 -3.73 9.33
C LEU A 25 26.14 -4.99 8.68
N ASP A 26 27.44 -5.03 8.45
CA ASP A 26 28.12 -6.24 7.99
C ASP A 26 28.12 -7.26 9.12
N TYR A 27 27.31 -8.29 8.96
CA TYR A 27 27.19 -9.40 9.90
C TYR A 27 28.17 -10.51 9.48
N THR A 28 29.29 -10.63 10.17
CA THR A 28 30.14 -11.82 10.11
C THR A 28 29.43 -12.94 10.88
N ALA A 29 28.93 -13.94 10.13
CA ALA A 29 28.19 -15.06 10.68
C ALA A 29 29.11 -15.90 11.59
N ASP A 30 28.84 -15.87 12.88
CA ASP A 30 29.35 -16.91 13.81
C ASP A 30 28.63 -18.23 13.51
N ARG A 31 29.35 -19.18 12.90
CA ARG A 31 28.83 -20.46 12.36
C ARG A 31 28.24 -21.39 13.39
N ASN A 32 28.30 -21.07 14.70
CA ASN A 32 27.97 -22.01 15.81
C ASN A 32 26.68 -21.67 16.59
N ARG A 33 25.88 -20.66 16.21
CA ARG A 33 24.60 -20.37 16.89
C ARG A 33 23.39 -20.78 16.06
N LYS A 34 22.96 -22.04 16.18
CA LYS A 34 21.64 -22.55 15.77
C LYS A 34 20.49 -22.00 16.61
N LYS A 35 20.32 -20.68 16.70
CA LYS A 35 19.09 -20.07 17.21
C LYS A 35 18.72 -18.91 16.27
N ARG A 36 17.76 -19.17 15.36
CA ARG A 36 17.03 -18.12 14.68
C ARG A 36 16.42 -17.22 15.76
N ARG A 37 17.02 -16.09 16.03
CA ARG A 37 16.32 -15.00 16.73
C ARG A 37 15.35 -14.41 15.71
N VAL A 38 14.10 -14.85 15.75
CA VAL A 38 13.01 -14.12 15.16
C VAL A 38 12.98 -12.79 15.92
N ALA A 39 13.18 -11.67 15.22
CA ALA A 39 13.02 -10.37 15.83
C ALA A 39 11.59 -10.30 16.34
N TYR A 40 11.44 -10.24 17.67
CA TYR A 40 10.12 -10.11 18.29
C TYR A 40 9.72 -8.63 18.17
N PHE A 41 8.93 -8.34 17.18
CA PHE A 41 8.27 -7.04 17.09
C PHE A 41 7.08 -7.07 18.05
N PRO A 42 6.94 -6.10 18.95
CA PRO A 42 5.77 -6.05 19.80
C PRO A 42 4.50 -6.01 18.94
N THR A 43 3.50 -6.80 19.32
CA THR A 43 2.19 -6.77 18.67
C THR A 43 1.63 -5.34 18.77
N VAL A 44 1.29 -4.75 17.64
CA VAL A 44 0.67 -3.42 17.63
C VAL A 44 -0.74 -3.55 18.17
N ALA A 45 -1.01 -2.98 19.35
CA ALA A 45 -2.35 -2.95 19.90
C ALA A 45 -3.15 -1.80 19.27
N PRO A 46 -4.34 -2.08 18.71
CA PRO A 46 -5.19 -1.03 18.16
C PRO A 46 -5.73 -0.11 19.27
N THR A 47 -5.97 1.15 18.92
CA THR A 47 -6.74 2.07 19.75
C THR A 47 -8.22 1.90 19.37
N GLY A 48 -8.92 1.00 20.06
CA GLY A 48 -10.20 0.50 19.61
C GLY A 48 -10.05 -0.45 18.41
N ASP A 49 -10.72 -0.16 17.28
CA ASP A 49 -10.62 -0.88 16.00
C ASP A 49 -9.68 -0.19 14.98
N ARG A 50 -8.85 0.76 15.43
CA ARG A 50 -8.01 1.61 14.56
C ARG A 50 -6.59 1.71 15.10
N PHE A 51 -5.66 2.07 14.21
CA PHE A 51 -4.23 2.23 14.49
C PHE A 51 -3.81 3.67 14.20
N THR A 52 -2.95 4.25 15.05
CA THR A 52 -2.35 5.57 14.78
C THR A 52 -1.31 5.48 13.67
N ARG A 53 -0.95 6.63 13.09
CA ARG A 53 0.12 6.69 12.07
C ARG A 53 1.47 6.23 12.63
N GLU A 54 1.76 6.52 13.89
CA GLU A 54 2.98 6.06 14.58
C GLU A 54 3.01 4.54 14.72
N GLN A 55 1.88 3.90 14.99
CA GLN A 55 1.78 2.43 15.04
C GLN A 55 1.96 1.78 13.65
N ILE A 56 1.54 2.46 12.58
CA ILE A 56 1.68 2.00 11.19
C ILE A 56 3.09 2.18 10.65
N ARG A 57 3.79 3.25 11.04
CA ARG A 57 5.11 3.61 10.49
C ARG A 57 6.16 2.48 10.57
N PRO A 58 6.34 1.75 11.68
CA PRO A 58 7.27 0.62 11.72
C PRO A 58 6.92 -0.50 10.72
N LEU A 59 5.62 -0.72 10.46
CA LEU A 59 5.17 -1.74 9.52
C LEU A 59 5.47 -1.34 8.07
N GLN A 60 5.39 -0.04 7.75
CA GLN A 60 5.81 0.47 6.45
C GLN A 60 7.29 0.22 6.19
N ILE A 61 8.15 0.37 7.21
CA ILE A 61 9.59 0.12 7.11
C ILE A 61 9.86 -1.35 6.74
N ILE A 62 9.05 -2.28 7.25
CA ILE A 62 9.15 -3.71 6.93
C ILE A 62 8.69 -3.98 5.49
N ILE A 63 7.59 -3.35 5.07
CA ILE A 63 6.93 -3.63 3.78
C ILE A 63 7.64 -2.93 2.62
N ALA A 64 8.02 -1.66 2.78
CA ALA A 64 8.52 -0.82 1.70
C ALA A 64 9.74 -1.40 0.94
N PRO A 65 10.77 -1.97 1.57
CA PRO A 65 11.91 -2.55 0.85
C PRO A 65 11.52 -3.72 -0.06
N ILE A 66 10.54 -4.52 0.37
CA ILE A 66 10.04 -5.66 -0.42
C ILE A 66 9.26 -5.16 -1.63
N LEU A 67 8.40 -4.16 -1.43
CA LEU A 67 7.68 -3.54 -2.53
C LEU A 67 8.64 -2.85 -3.52
N ALA A 68 9.63 -2.11 -3.02
CA ALA A 68 10.63 -1.44 -3.86
C ALA A 68 11.43 -2.41 -4.74
N LYS A 69 11.68 -3.64 -4.27
CA LYS A 69 12.36 -4.69 -5.03
C LYS A 69 11.51 -5.23 -6.18
N HIS A 70 10.18 -5.30 -6.01
CA HIS A 70 9.29 -6.02 -6.92
C HIS A 70 8.30 -5.13 -7.68
N CYS A 71 8.13 -3.87 -7.27
CA CYS A 71 7.24 -2.91 -7.94
C CYS A 71 8.04 -1.85 -8.67
N THR A 72 7.55 -1.40 -9.83
CA THR A 72 8.04 -0.18 -10.48
C THR A 72 7.59 1.07 -9.72
N LYS A 73 6.40 1.00 -9.11
CA LYS A 73 5.81 2.04 -8.26
C LYS A 73 4.87 1.40 -7.26
N PHE A 74 4.80 1.94 -6.04
CA PHE A 74 3.79 1.55 -5.07
C PHE A 74 3.38 2.75 -4.22
N GLU A 75 2.19 2.69 -3.65
CA GLU A 75 1.62 3.76 -2.82
C GLU A 75 0.79 3.17 -1.69
N LEU A 76 0.95 3.68 -0.47
CA LEU A 76 0.04 3.40 0.64
C LEU A 76 -1.17 4.32 0.53
N CYS A 77 -2.34 3.73 0.33
CA CYS A 77 -3.60 4.37 -0.02
C CYS A 77 -4.55 4.50 1.18
N GLY A 78 -5.83 4.38 0.93
CA GLY A 78 -6.88 4.38 1.93
C GLY A 78 -6.92 5.66 2.76
N SER A 79 -7.36 5.50 4.01
CA SER A 79 -7.44 6.60 4.97
C SER A 79 -6.06 7.16 5.33
N TYR A 80 -4.99 6.36 5.20
CA TYR A 80 -3.62 6.83 5.42
C TYR A 80 -3.24 7.93 4.42
N ARG A 81 -3.46 7.70 3.11
CA ARG A 81 -3.15 8.67 2.05
C ARG A 81 -4.01 9.93 2.14
N ARG A 82 -5.24 9.80 2.65
CA ARG A 82 -6.13 10.94 2.92
C ARG A 82 -5.76 11.76 4.16
N GLY A 83 -4.66 11.44 4.83
CA GLY A 83 -4.15 12.22 5.96
C GLY A 83 -4.83 11.92 7.29
N LYS A 84 -5.64 10.86 7.43
CA LYS A 84 -6.30 10.52 8.71
C LYS A 84 -5.26 10.18 9.78
N GLU A 85 -5.49 10.67 11.00
CA GLU A 85 -4.64 10.37 12.17
C GLU A 85 -4.65 8.89 12.51
N THR A 86 -5.79 8.23 12.32
CA THR A 86 -5.95 6.79 12.55
C THR A 86 -6.47 6.07 11.33
N VAL A 87 -6.04 4.84 11.13
CA VAL A 87 -6.43 3.96 10.02
C VAL A 87 -6.92 2.61 10.54
N ARG A 88 -7.72 1.88 9.77
CA ARG A 88 -8.13 0.50 10.09
C ARG A 88 -7.20 -0.53 9.49
N ASP A 89 -6.62 -0.21 8.35
CA ASP A 89 -5.88 -1.11 7.47
C ASP A 89 -4.81 -0.36 6.70
N MET A 90 -3.93 -1.10 6.04
CA MET A 90 -2.89 -0.59 5.15
C MET A 90 -3.19 -1.08 3.73
N ASP A 91 -3.69 -0.21 2.87
CA ASP A 91 -3.98 -0.50 1.46
C ASP A 91 -2.82 -0.10 0.56
N TYR A 92 -2.09 -1.05 -0.03
CA TYR A 92 -1.03 -0.77 -1.00
C TYR A 92 -1.48 -0.99 -2.43
N VAL A 93 -1.30 -0.01 -3.30
CA VAL A 93 -1.40 -0.17 -4.75
C VAL A 93 0.00 -0.40 -5.30
N CYS A 94 0.18 -1.50 -6.03
CA CYS A 94 1.46 -2.01 -6.50
C CYS A 94 1.48 -2.09 -8.03
N LEU A 95 2.29 -1.27 -8.68
CA LEU A 95 2.57 -1.39 -10.13
C LEU A 95 3.60 -2.49 -10.34
N ALA A 96 3.13 -3.67 -10.72
CA ALA A 96 3.97 -4.85 -10.88
C ALA A 96 3.39 -5.83 -11.93
N THR A 97 4.26 -6.64 -12.53
CA THR A 97 3.81 -7.79 -13.33
C THR A 97 3.19 -8.86 -12.41
N PRO A 98 2.36 -9.79 -12.93
CA PRO A 98 1.80 -10.88 -12.13
C PRO A 98 2.88 -11.69 -11.39
N GLU A 99 4.00 -11.97 -12.05
CA GLU A 99 5.12 -12.76 -11.50
C GLU A 99 5.77 -12.02 -10.32
N ARG A 100 6.08 -10.72 -10.50
CA ARG A 100 6.67 -9.90 -9.44
C ARG A 100 5.71 -9.73 -8.27
N PHE A 101 4.41 -9.60 -8.53
CA PHE A 101 3.40 -9.50 -7.49
C PHE A 101 3.32 -10.79 -6.64
N ARG A 102 3.43 -11.97 -7.25
CA ARG A 102 3.55 -13.24 -6.52
C ARG A 102 4.81 -13.29 -5.64
N GLN A 103 5.93 -12.75 -6.12
CA GLN A 103 7.19 -12.68 -5.35
C GLN A 103 7.08 -11.75 -4.12
N ILE A 104 6.27 -10.68 -4.18
CA ILE A 104 5.97 -9.84 -3.01
C ILE A 104 5.40 -10.70 -1.88
N ARG A 105 4.46 -11.60 -2.18
CA ARG A 105 3.85 -12.49 -1.18
C ARG A 105 4.91 -13.29 -0.43
N SER A 106 5.76 -14.00 -1.17
CA SER A 106 6.82 -14.81 -0.57
C SER A 106 7.81 -13.98 0.24
N GLY A 107 8.16 -12.79 -0.25
CA GLY A 107 9.00 -11.84 0.46
C GLY A 107 8.39 -11.43 1.80
N LEU A 108 7.14 -10.98 1.81
CA LEU A 108 6.45 -10.49 3.00
C LEU A 108 6.16 -11.58 4.04
N GLN A 109 5.91 -12.83 3.62
CA GLN A 109 5.75 -13.96 4.54
C GLN A 109 7.00 -14.18 5.40
N ASN A 110 8.20 -13.96 4.85
CA ASN A 110 9.46 -14.06 5.61
C ASN A 110 9.59 -12.98 6.70
N PHE A 111 8.78 -11.92 6.64
CA PHE A 111 8.74 -10.83 7.62
C PHE A 111 7.47 -10.84 8.49
N GLY A 112 6.76 -11.97 8.52
CA GLY A 112 5.66 -12.18 9.44
C GLY A 112 4.29 -11.72 8.93
N VAL A 113 4.15 -11.39 7.63
CA VAL A 113 2.82 -11.19 7.06
C VAL A 113 2.11 -12.53 6.91
N VAL A 114 0.95 -12.65 7.55
CA VAL A 114 0.07 -13.83 7.47
C VAL A 114 -1.01 -13.54 6.44
N PHE A 115 -0.93 -14.18 5.27
CA PHE A 115 -1.93 -14.00 4.22
C PHE A 115 -3.13 -14.93 4.42
N HIS A 116 -4.33 -14.35 4.44
CA HIS A 116 -5.61 -15.06 4.53
C HIS A 116 -6.25 -15.25 3.16
N ARG A 117 -5.97 -14.34 2.24
CA ARG A 117 -6.51 -14.33 0.88
C ARG A 117 -5.42 -13.95 -0.11
N GLY A 118 -5.43 -14.58 -1.28
CA GLY A 118 -4.48 -14.24 -2.34
C GLY A 118 -4.99 -14.70 -3.69
N ALA A 119 -5.04 -13.77 -4.62
CA ALA A 119 -5.29 -14.00 -6.04
C ALA A 119 -4.32 -13.12 -6.83
N ASP A 120 -4.28 -13.30 -8.16
CA ASP A 120 -3.32 -12.61 -9.04
C ASP A 120 -3.33 -11.08 -8.97
N ASN A 121 -4.40 -10.50 -8.46
CA ASN A 121 -4.59 -9.05 -8.42
C ASN A 121 -4.78 -8.47 -7.02
N ILE A 122 -5.01 -9.30 -6.00
CA ILE A 122 -5.27 -8.85 -4.62
C ILE A 122 -4.68 -9.88 -3.67
N MET A 123 -3.95 -9.39 -2.68
CA MET A 123 -3.51 -10.20 -1.54
C MET A 123 -3.94 -9.47 -0.26
N SER A 124 -4.55 -10.21 0.66
CA SER A 124 -5.01 -9.71 1.96
C SER A 124 -4.39 -10.52 3.08
N GLY A 125 -3.92 -9.85 4.10
CA GLY A 125 -3.29 -10.48 5.25
C GLY A 125 -3.26 -9.58 6.47
N THR A 126 -2.47 -9.98 7.45
CA THR A 126 -2.18 -9.20 8.66
C THR A 126 -0.69 -9.16 8.90
N LEU A 127 -0.20 -8.03 9.39
CA LEU A 127 1.15 -7.86 9.90
C LEU A 127 1.05 -7.31 11.32
N GLN A 128 1.49 -8.08 12.30
CA GLN A 128 1.44 -7.71 13.74
C GLN A 128 0.04 -7.26 14.21
N GLY A 129 -1.02 -7.91 13.71
CA GLY A 129 -2.41 -7.59 14.03
C GLY A 129 -3.03 -6.50 13.17
N VAL A 130 -2.26 -5.76 12.38
CA VAL A 130 -2.77 -4.73 11.45
C VAL A 130 -3.17 -5.39 10.13
N PRO A 131 -4.42 -5.22 9.65
CA PRO A 131 -4.83 -5.68 8.32
C PRO A 131 -4.02 -4.98 7.24
N VAL A 132 -3.59 -5.72 6.22
CA VAL A 132 -2.86 -5.18 5.09
C VAL A 132 -3.34 -5.81 3.78
N ASP A 133 -3.67 -4.95 2.82
CA ASP A 133 -4.11 -5.33 1.48
C ASP A 133 -3.13 -4.82 0.42
N PHE A 134 -2.85 -5.67 -0.55
CA PHE A 134 -2.03 -5.33 -1.71
C PHE A 134 -2.85 -5.50 -2.98
N PHE A 135 -2.91 -4.44 -3.78
CA PHE A 135 -3.66 -4.38 -5.04
C PHE A 135 -2.70 -4.24 -6.21
N ARG A 136 -2.57 -5.28 -7.01
CA ARG A 136 -1.76 -5.22 -8.23
C ARG A 136 -2.40 -4.32 -9.27
N ALA A 137 -1.60 -3.48 -9.89
CA ALA A 137 -1.94 -2.68 -11.06
C ALA A 137 -0.96 -2.96 -12.20
N GLY A 138 -1.45 -2.90 -13.43
CA GLY A 138 -0.62 -2.69 -14.63
C GLY A 138 -0.46 -1.20 -14.92
N ALA A 139 0.37 -0.83 -15.89
CA ALA A 139 0.63 0.59 -16.23
C ALA A 139 -0.66 1.36 -16.54
N GLU A 140 -1.52 0.80 -17.38
CA GLU A 140 -2.78 1.41 -17.79
C GLU A 140 -3.82 1.56 -16.67
N SER A 141 -3.79 0.66 -15.69
CA SER A 141 -4.78 0.60 -14.60
C SER A 141 -4.32 1.28 -13.30
N TYR A 142 -3.05 1.65 -13.21
CA TYR A 142 -2.46 2.14 -11.96
C TYR A 142 -3.20 3.34 -11.39
N THR A 143 -3.40 4.37 -12.19
CA THR A 143 -4.05 5.62 -11.76
C THR A 143 -5.50 5.38 -11.32
N SER A 144 -6.27 4.59 -12.07
CA SER A 144 -7.66 4.27 -11.72
C SER A 144 -7.75 3.50 -10.40
N ILE A 145 -6.87 2.51 -10.19
CA ILE A 145 -6.82 1.73 -8.96
C ILE A 145 -6.35 2.60 -7.79
N LEU A 146 -5.35 3.46 -8.00
CA LEU A 146 -4.84 4.38 -7.00
C LEU A 146 -5.95 5.31 -6.47
N ILE A 147 -6.70 5.95 -7.35
CA ILE A 147 -7.82 6.83 -6.98
C ILE A 147 -8.87 6.03 -6.22
N TRP A 148 -9.28 4.88 -6.77
CA TRP A 148 -10.32 4.06 -6.17
C TRP A 148 -9.95 3.54 -4.77
N ARG A 149 -8.68 3.13 -4.57
CA ARG A 149 -8.18 2.64 -3.28
C ARG A 149 -7.84 3.77 -2.30
N THR A 150 -7.55 4.96 -2.80
CA THR A 150 -7.45 6.14 -1.94
C THR A 150 -8.82 6.49 -1.33
N GLY A 151 -9.92 6.35 -2.08
CA GLY A 151 -11.28 6.66 -1.62
C GLY A 151 -11.44 8.18 -1.37
N SER A 152 -12.36 8.63 -0.51
CA SER A 152 -13.23 7.80 0.35
C SER A 152 -14.32 7.05 -0.45
N ARG A 153 -15.19 6.32 0.27
CA ARG A 153 -16.39 5.72 -0.35
C ARG A 153 -17.25 6.80 -1.02
N ASN A 154 -17.49 7.89 -0.32
CA ASN A 154 -18.32 9.00 -0.83
C ASN A 154 -17.66 9.69 -2.04
N HIS A 155 -16.35 9.91 -1.98
CA HIS A 155 -15.58 10.39 -3.12
C HIS A 155 -15.74 9.45 -4.35
N ASN A 156 -15.63 8.13 -4.17
CA ASN A 156 -15.79 7.17 -5.26
C ASN A 156 -17.22 7.20 -5.84
N ILE A 157 -18.24 7.38 -4.98
CA ILE A 157 -19.63 7.55 -5.40
C ILE A 157 -19.76 8.86 -6.23
N HIS A 158 -19.19 9.96 -5.75
CA HIS A 158 -19.19 11.25 -6.48
C HIS A 158 -18.58 11.10 -7.88
N CYS A 159 -17.40 10.50 -8.00
CA CYS A 159 -16.77 10.22 -9.29
C CYS A 159 -17.63 9.32 -10.19
N ALA A 160 -18.25 8.28 -9.62
CA ALA A 160 -19.12 7.38 -10.37
C ALA A 160 -20.39 8.06 -10.90
N ILE A 161 -20.96 8.99 -10.13
CA ILE A 161 -22.09 9.82 -10.56
C ILE A 161 -21.66 10.74 -11.71
N ALA A 162 -20.50 11.40 -11.60
CA ALA A 162 -19.98 12.26 -12.66
C ALA A 162 -19.75 11.48 -13.97
N ALA A 163 -19.15 10.29 -13.89
CA ALA A 163 -18.97 9.40 -15.04
C ALA A 163 -20.32 9.03 -15.68
N ARG A 164 -21.29 8.59 -14.85
CA ARG A 164 -22.62 8.17 -15.34
C ARG A 164 -23.38 9.29 -16.07
N LYS A 165 -23.28 10.53 -15.58
CA LYS A 165 -23.92 11.69 -16.23
C LYS A 165 -23.42 11.91 -17.66
N GLN A 166 -22.24 11.41 -17.99
CA GLN A 166 -21.62 11.50 -19.32
C GLN A 166 -21.68 10.17 -20.09
N GLY A 167 -22.49 9.19 -19.65
CA GLY A 167 -22.59 7.88 -20.28
C GLY A 167 -21.36 6.99 -20.09
N MET A 168 -20.49 7.34 -19.14
CA MET A 168 -19.24 6.62 -18.85
C MET A 168 -19.36 5.73 -17.59
N LYS A 169 -18.40 4.80 -17.44
CA LYS A 169 -18.29 3.94 -16.24
C LYS A 169 -16.84 3.83 -15.81
N ILE A 170 -16.59 4.00 -14.51
CA ILE A 170 -15.27 3.74 -13.93
C ILE A 170 -15.09 2.24 -13.76
N LYS A 171 -14.02 1.72 -14.33
CA LYS A 171 -13.60 0.32 -14.26
C LYS A 171 -12.21 0.22 -13.65
N ARG A 172 -11.81 -1.01 -13.29
CA ARG A 172 -10.44 -1.27 -12.83
C ARG A 172 -9.39 -0.87 -13.89
N ALA A 173 -9.66 -1.14 -15.15
CA ALA A 173 -8.74 -0.86 -16.24
C ALA A 173 -8.65 0.63 -16.61
N GLY A 174 -9.67 1.44 -16.32
CA GLY A 174 -9.76 2.83 -16.74
C GLY A 174 -11.20 3.32 -16.72
N ILE A 175 -11.51 4.30 -17.57
CA ILE A 175 -12.85 4.87 -17.73
C ILE A 175 -13.42 4.36 -19.05
N GLU A 176 -14.45 3.53 -18.97
CA GLU A 176 -15.19 3.01 -20.11
C GLU A 176 -16.10 4.12 -20.65
N THR A 177 -15.96 4.40 -21.94
CA THR A 177 -16.76 5.36 -22.71
C THR A 177 -17.46 4.65 -23.86
N PRO A 178 -18.41 5.25 -24.57
CA PRO A 178 -19.01 4.67 -25.77
C PRO A 178 -17.99 4.33 -26.88
N SER A 179 -16.84 5.03 -26.92
CA SER A 179 -15.78 4.83 -27.91
C SER A 179 -14.67 3.88 -27.45
N GLY A 180 -14.71 3.37 -26.22
CA GLY A 180 -13.69 2.46 -25.66
C GLY A 180 -13.24 2.83 -24.26
N ILE A 181 -12.14 2.26 -23.80
CA ILE A 181 -11.59 2.53 -22.48
C ILE A 181 -10.49 3.59 -22.57
N ILE A 182 -10.62 4.65 -21.77
CA ILE A 182 -9.58 5.66 -21.58
C ILE A 182 -8.78 5.28 -20.33
N HIS A 183 -7.45 5.25 -20.45
CA HIS A 183 -6.52 4.97 -19.35
C HIS A 183 -5.97 6.31 -18.82
N PRO A 184 -6.40 6.79 -17.65
CA PRO A 184 -5.88 8.03 -17.10
C PRO A 184 -4.42 7.86 -16.69
N THR A 185 -3.55 8.75 -17.17
CA THR A 185 -2.11 8.73 -16.90
C THR A 185 -1.74 9.36 -15.56
N THR A 186 -2.54 10.33 -15.10
CA THR A 186 -2.40 11.03 -13.82
C THR A 186 -3.75 11.14 -13.12
N GLU A 187 -3.73 11.46 -11.81
CA GLU A 187 -4.97 11.74 -11.09
C GLU A 187 -5.68 12.97 -11.70
N HIS A 188 -4.97 14.03 -12.06
CA HIS A 188 -5.56 15.19 -12.75
C HIS A 188 -6.28 14.77 -14.03
N HIS A 189 -5.62 14.00 -14.90
CA HIS A 189 -6.22 13.50 -16.15
C HIS A 189 -7.48 12.66 -15.88
N PHE A 190 -7.53 11.88 -14.77
CA PHE A 190 -8.75 11.15 -14.40
C PHE A 190 -9.94 12.11 -14.15
N TYR A 191 -9.71 13.20 -13.43
CA TYR A 191 -10.77 14.17 -13.13
C TYR A 191 -11.16 15.01 -14.37
N GLU A 192 -10.19 15.33 -15.22
CA GLU A 192 -10.44 15.98 -16.52
C GLU A 192 -11.38 15.14 -17.39
N ILE A 193 -11.15 13.82 -17.52
CA ILE A 193 -12.03 12.90 -18.25
C ILE A 193 -13.45 12.94 -17.66
N LEU A 194 -13.59 13.04 -16.34
CA LEU A 194 -14.89 13.10 -15.67
C LEU A 194 -15.55 14.50 -15.73
N GLY A 195 -14.85 15.51 -16.26
CA GLY A 195 -15.35 16.89 -16.32
C GLY A 195 -15.62 17.51 -14.94
N ILE A 196 -14.86 17.13 -13.93
CA ILE A 196 -14.95 17.65 -12.56
C ILE A 196 -13.59 18.16 -12.07
N PRO A 197 -13.56 19.13 -11.13
CA PRO A 197 -12.32 19.61 -10.54
C PRO A 197 -11.54 18.50 -9.85
N TYR A 198 -10.19 18.61 -9.89
CA TYR A 198 -9.31 17.73 -9.14
C TYR A 198 -9.57 17.86 -7.63
N ILE A 199 -9.71 16.71 -6.96
CA ILE A 199 -9.89 16.63 -5.51
C ILE A 199 -8.65 15.95 -4.92
N PRO A 200 -7.79 16.67 -4.18
CA PRO A 200 -6.62 16.09 -3.56
C PRO A 200 -7.01 15.07 -2.47
N PRO A 201 -6.18 14.08 -2.17
CA PRO A 201 -6.52 12.99 -1.25
C PRO A 201 -7.09 13.44 0.10
N GLU A 202 -6.52 14.47 0.70
CA GLU A 202 -6.92 15.02 2.00
C GLU A 202 -8.34 15.60 2.00
N ASN A 203 -8.86 15.99 0.83
CA ASN A 203 -10.20 16.58 0.66
C ASN A 203 -11.24 15.54 0.21
N ARG A 204 -10.90 14.25 0.13
CA ARG A 204 -11.81 13.19 -0.37
C ARG A 204 -12.76 12.61 0.68
N ASP A 205 -12.67 13.04 1.94
CA ASP A 205 -13.64 12.68 2.99
C ASP A 205 -14.85 13.63 2.98
N MET A 206 -15.55 13.63 1.85
CA MET A 206 -16.73 14.48 1.61
C MET A 206 -18.00 13.82 2.14
N GLU A 207 -18.95 14.63 2.53
CA GLU A 207 -20.35 14.21 2.75
C GLU A 207 -21.05 14.07 1.39
N VAL A 208 -21.96 13.11 1.24
CA VAL A 208 -22.78 12.88 0.05
C VAL A 208 -24.23 13.02 0.43
#